data_1f2accdaf7385472618d517042f8a04c
#
_entry.id   1f2accdaf7385472618d517042f8a04c
#
_cell.length_a   1.000
_cell.length_b   1.000
_cell.length_c   1.000
_cell.angle_alpha   90.00
_cell.angle_beta   90.00
_cell.angle_gamma   90.00
#
_symmetry.space_group_name_H-M   'P 1'
#
loop_
_entity.id
_entity.type
_entity.pdbx_description
1 polymer ?
#
loop_
_entity_poly.entity_id
_entity_poly.type
_entity_poly.pdbx_seq_one_letter_code
_entity_poly.pdbx_strand_id
1 'polypeptide(L)'
;GGGVVGWSVAYWLKVMEGQRRRHGMKVIVVERDPMYSRASTVLSAGGIRQQFSLRENIQMSRFSASFLRDINEYLGVPNEPPIDIQFQPSGYLFLASPQNAAALEATVQFQRDEGAQVALLSPTQLKEKFPWINTEDVAVASYGLEDEGWFDPWTLLNAFRRKAISLGVQSCLGEVRAFVISANYMTPPASSSARIKYVHVYMPDSLEYQPVACAIVVNAAGAWAGKLLEAEGLPKGLCQPPLPIQPRKRYVFTWHCPNGPGLSCPFLIDTSGAYFRRDGFAGNYLGGMSPSEEEEPDPSDLSVDHDYFQEQIWPRLARRVPAFESLRVQGSWAGYYDYNTFDQNGVLGPHPRLENLFLAAGFSGHGLQHAPAAGRAVAELLIKGRYETLDLRRLGWDRLVDGEPLQEHGVV
;
A
#
# COMPACT_ATOMS: atom_id res chain seq x y z
N GLY A 1 11.18 2.88 8.02
CA GLY A 1 10.14 3.88 7.73
C GLY A 1 8.96 3.76 8.64
N GLY A 2 8.41 4.92 9.02
CA GLY A 2 7.26 5.06 9.92
C GLY A 2 5.92 5.19 9.18
N GLY A 3 5.82 4.74 7.94
CA GLY A 3 4.55 4.58 7.26
C GLY A 3 3.70 3.47 7.87
N VAL A 4 2.48 3.28 7.34
CA VAL A 4 1.53 2.30 7.89
C VAL A 4 2.10 0.87 7.94
N VAL A 5 2.88 0.46 6.95
CA VAL A 5 3.51 -0.87 6.91
C VAL A 5 4.54 -1.02 8.02
N GLY A 6 5.44 -0.04 8.20
CA GLY A 6 6.45 -0.08 9.26
C GLY A 6 5.86 -0.10 10.67
N TRP A 7 4.83 0.72 10.92
CA TRP A 7 4.12 0.70 12.19
C TRP A 7 3.31 -0.58 12.40
N SER A 8 2.74 -1.16 11.34
CA SER A 8 2.07 -2.46 11.41
C SER A 8 3.05 -3.58 11.81
N VAL A 9 4.23 -3.64 11.18
CA VAL A 9 5.29 -4.60 11.57
C VAL A 9 5.66 -4.41 13.05
N ALA A 10 5.91 -3.17 13.48
CA ALA A 10 6.29 -2.86 14.86
C ALA A 10 5.21 -3.28 15.87
N TYR A 11 3.94 -3.02 15.56
CA TYR A 11 2.79 -3.44 16.36
C TYR A 11 2.74 -4.96 16.50
N TRP A 12 2.74 -5.69 15.39
CA TRP A 12 2.64 -7.15 15.43
C TRP A 12 3.82 -7.83 16.13
N LEU A 13 5.04 -7.28 15.99
CA LEU A 13 6.19 -7.74 16.74
C LEU A 13 5.94 -7.68 18.25
N LYS A 14 5.37 -6.58 18.74
CA LYS A 14 5.07 -6.41 20.17
C LYS A 14 3.92 -7.27 20.65
N VAL A 15 2.89 -7.46 19.85
CA VAL A 15 1.76 -8.35 20.17
C VAL A 15 2.20 -9.80 20.22
N MET A 16 3.01 -10.24 19.25
CA MET A 16 3.44 -11.64 19.13
C MET A 16 4.61 -12.00 20.04
N GLU A 17 5.34 -11.00 20.55
CA GLU A 17 6.45 -11.21 21.50
C GLU A 17 5.98 -12.00 22.74
N GLY A 18 4.74 -11.73 23.17
CA GLY A 18 4.12 -12.37 24.33
C GLY A 18 4.87 -12.08 25.64
N GLN A 19 4.38 -12.66 26.73
CA GLN A 19 5.00 -12.53 28.06
C GLN A 19 6.27 -13.38 28.26
N ARG A 20 6.82 -13.95 27.20
CA ARG A 20 7.89 -14.96 27.25
C ARG A 20 9.28 -14.41 27.52
N ARG A 21 9.51 -13.11 27.43
CA ARG A 21 10.84 -12.50 27.66
C ARG A 21 10.83 -11.51 28.81
N ARG A 22 11.71 -11.73 29.79
CA ARG A 22 11.87 -10.90 30.99
C ARG A 22 12.21 -9.42 30.68
N HIS A 23 12.75 -9.13 29.50
CA HIS A 23 13.15 -7.78 29.06
C HIS A 23 12.58 -7.34 27.72
N GLY A 24 11.68 -8.10 27.14
CA GLY A 24 11.03 -7.79 25.88
C GLY A 24 11.97 -7.49 24.69
N MET A 25 11.39 -7.40 23.51
CA MET A 25 12.09 -6.99 22.29
C MET A 25 12.12 -5.46 22.22
N LYS A 26 13.30 -4.86 22.05
CA LYS A 26 13.42 -3.44 21.70
C LYS A 26 13.10 -3.25 20.22
N VAL A 27 12.03 -2.51 19.93
CA VAL A 27 11.62 -2.14 18.57
C VAL A 27 11.71 -0.63 18.44
N ILE A 28 12.42 -0.17 17.41
CA ILE A 28 12.57 1.26 17.09
C ILE A 28 12.05 1.48 15.68
N VAL A 29 11.13 2.42 15.50
CA VAL A 29 10.68 2.90 14.20
C VAL A 29 11.36 4.22 13.91
N VAL A 30 12.16 4.26 12.85
CA VAL A 30 12.83 5.47 12.38
C VAL A 30 12.00 6.11 11.28
N GLU A 31 11.60 7.36 11.48
CA GLU A 31 10.87 8.16 10.49
C GLU A 31 11.54 9.53 10.35
N ARG A 32 11.78 9.94 9.11
CA ARG A 32 12.48 11.20 8.81
C ARG A 32 11.57 12.42 8.85
N ASP A 33 10.28 12.23 8.64
CA ASP A 33 9.28 13.31 8.57
C ASP A 33 8.12 13.04 9.54
N PRO A 34 8.09 13.67 10.71
CA PRO A 34 7.04 13.46 11.68
C PRO A 34 5.67 13.98 11.23
N MET A 35 5.63 14.85 10.21
CA MET A 35 4.41 15.37 9.60
C MET A 35 3.90 14.48 8.45
N TYR A 36 4.70 13.50 8.02
CA TYR A 36 4.36 12.59 6.91
C TYR A 36 4.01 13.30 5.59
N SER A 37 4.54 14.50 5.37
CA SER A 37 4.19 15.37 4.24
C SER A 37 4.44 14.74 2.86
N ARG A 38 5.32 13.73 2.79
CA ARG A 38 5.67 12.99 1.58
C ARG A 38 5.38 11.50 1.67
N ALA A 39 4.73 11.05 2.73
CA ALA A 39 4.45 9.64 2.93
C ALA A 39 3.28 9.17 2.09
N SER A 40 3.45 8.07 1.34
CA SER A 40 2.40 7.47 0.52
C SER A 40 1.13 7.19 1.30
N THR A 41 1.25 6.79 2.57
CA THR A 41 0.12 6.43 3.43
C THR A 41 -0.92 7.54 3.53
N VAL A 42 -0.49 8.74 3.94
CA VAL A 42 -1.42 9.85 4.24
C VAL A 42 -1.90 10.60 2.99
N LEU A 43 -1.23 10.39 1.87
CA LEU A 43 -1.59 10.98 0.57
C LEU A 43 -2.43 10.01 -0.28
N SER A 44 -2.80 8.85 0.26
CA SER A 44 -3.61 7.83 -0.39
C SER A 44 -5.08 8.23 -0.50
N ALA A 45 -5.76 7.76 -1.54
CA ALA A 45 -7.21 7.86 -1.70
C ALA A 45 -8.01 7.00 -0.69
N GLY A 46 -7.37 6.13 0.08
CA GLY A 46 -7.96 5.38 1.18
C GLY A 46 -8.75 4.13 0.77
N GLY A 47 -8.66 3.68 -0.47
CA GLY A 47 -9.42 2.54 -0.97
C GLY A 47 -9.04 1.21 -0.30
N ILE A 48 -10.05 0.35 -0.12
CA ILE A 48 -9.89 -1.06 0.24
C ILE A 48 -10.80 -1.91 -0.61
N ARG A 49 -10.23 -2.96 -1.22
CA ARG A 49 -10.93 -3.89 -2.11
C ARG A 49 -10.35 -5.29 -1.96
N GLN A 50 -11.12 -6.31 -2.38
CA GLN A 50 -10.68 -7.70 -2.46
C GLN A 50 -10.51 -8.15 -3.92
N GLN A 51 -10.82 -7.30 -4.87
CA GLN A 51 -10.82 -7.58 -6.30
C GLN A 51 -9.40 -7.50 -6.88
N PHE A 52 -8.64 -8.57 -6.71
CA PHE A 52 -7.32 -8.82 -7.27
C PHE A 52 -7.31 -10.15 -8.04
N SER A 53 -6.28 -10.40 -8.82
CA SER A 53 -6.10 -11.65 -9.58
C SER A 53 -5.10 -12.62 -8.94
N LEU A 54 -4.36 -12.16 -7.93
CA LEU A 54 -3.43 -12.99 -7.16
C LEU A 54 -4.01 -13.37 -5.81
N ARG A 55 -3.90 -14.64 -5.45
CA ARG A 55 -4.34 -15.18 -4.16
C ARG A 55 -3.79 -14.38 -2.98
N GLU A 56 -2.49 -14.08 -3.02
CA GLU A 56 -1.79 -13.37 -1.95
C GLU A 56 -2.44 -12.01 -1.67
N ASN A 57 -2.76 -11.24 -2.71
CA ASN A 57 -3.38 -9.94 -2.59
C ASN A 57 -4.84 -10.03 -2.12
N ILE A 58 -5.61 -11.01 -2.62
CA ILE A 58 -6.98 -11.27 -2.14
C ILE A 58 -6.96 -11.60 -0.65
N GLN A 59 -6.10 -12.52 -0.23
CA GLN A 59 -6.04 -12.96 1.16
C GLN A 59 -5.52 -11.87 2.09
N MET A 60 -4.51 -11.07 1.68
CA MET A 60 -4.09 -9.90 2.45
C MET A 60 -5.22 -8.90 2.63
N SER A 61 -5.97 -8.62 1.56
CA SER A 61 -7.10 -7.67 1.62
C SER A 61 -8.23 -8.18 2.51
N ARG A 62 -8.58 -9.45 2.43
CA ARG A 62 -9.59 -10.07 3.30
C ARG A 62 -9.18 -10.03 4.78
N PHE A 63 -7.92 -10.36 5.06
CA PHE A 63 -7.38 -10.25 6.42
C PHE A 63 -7.47 -8.80 6.92
N SER A 64 -7.07 -7.84 6.07
CA SER A 64 -7.10 -6.42 6.44
C SER A 64 -8.52 -5.91 6.64
N ALA A 65 -9.47 -6.31 5.81
CA ALA A 65 -10.88 -5.94 6.00
C ALA A 65 -11.43 -6.45 7.34
N SER A 66 -11.14 -7.70 7.70
CA SER A 66 -11.50 -8.25 9.02
C SER A 66 -10.81 -7.50 10.16
N PHE A 67 -9.53 -7.19 10.01
CA PHE A 67 -8.78 -6.40 10.99
C PHE A 67 -9.38 -4.99 11.20
N LEU A 68 -9.76 -4.32 10.11
CA LEU A 68 -10.36 -2.98 10.18
C LEU A 68 -11.77 -2.99 10.79
N ARG A 69 -12.54 -4.06 10.59
CA ARG A 69 -13.85 -4.24 11.23
C ARG A 69 -13.72 -4.28 12.75
N ASP A 70 -12.71 -4.96 13.24
CA ASP A 70 -12.46 -5.16 14.66
C ASP A 70 -11.31 -4.27 15.17
N ILE A 71 -11.08 -3.12 14.53
CA ILE A 71 -9.91 -2.26 14.75
C ILE A 71 -9.69 -1.88 16.21
N ASN A 72 -10.78 -1.67 16.96
CA ASN A 72 -10.70 -1.29 18.37
C ASN A 72 -10.25 -2.44 19.28
N GLU A 73 -10.49 -3.70 18.89
CA GLU A 73 -9.97 -4.87 19.61
C GLU A 73 -8.46 -4.98 19.42
N TYR A 74 -7.96 -4.67 18.20
CA TYR A 74 -6.55 -4.75 17.89
C TYR A 74 -5.77 -3.50 18.34
N LEU A 75 -6.26 -2.32 17.98
CA LEU A 75 -5.51 -1.07 18.09
C LEU A 75 -6.03 -0.12 19.20
N GLY A 76 -7.12 -0.47 19.88
CA GLY A 76 -7.64 0.32 21.00
C GLY A 76 -6.60 0.45 22.12
N VAL A 77 -6.44 1.68 22.63
CA VAL A 77 -5.57 1.99 23.78
C VAL A 77 -6.46 2.27 25.00
N PRO A 78 -6.18 1.65 26.16
CA PRO A 78 -6.98 1.90 27.37
C PRO A 78 -7.03 3.39 27.71
N ASN A 79 -8.22 3.86 28.10
CA ASN A 79 -8.50 5.24 28.45
C ASN A 79 -8.38 6.27 27.29
N GLU A 80 -8.32 5.80 26.04
CA GLU A 80 -8.40 6.65 24.86
C GLU A 80 -9.73 6.45 24.14
N PRO A 81 -10.21 7.46 23.37
CA PRO A 81 -11.44 7.33 22.58
C PRO A 81 -11.34 6.15 21.59
N PRO A 82 -12.47 5.50 21.27
CA PRO A 82 -12.52 4.50 20.22
C PRO A 82 -12.01 5.06 18.89
N ILE A 83 -11.36 4.19 18.12
CA ILE A 83 -10.86 4.49 16.77
C ILE A 83 -12.06 4.48 15.81
N ASP A 84 -12.26 5.58 15.10
CA ASP A 84 -13.18 5.67 13.99
C ASP A 84 -12.40 5.98 12.72
N ILE A 85 -12.18 4.98 11.89
CA ILE A 85 -11.50 5.10 10.59
C ILE A 85 -12.41 5.68 9.50
N GLN A 86 -13.64 6.05 9.83
CA GLN A 86 -14.65 6.58 8.91
C GLN A 86 -14.86 5.66 7.70
N PHE A 87 -14.92 4.35 7.95
CA PHE A 87 -15.11 3.38 6.88
C PHE A 87 -16.43 3.57 6.14
N GLN A 88 -16.34 3.67 4.81
CA GLN A 88 -17.47 3.82 3.90
C GLN A 88 -17.66 2.54 3.10
N PRO A 89 -18.60 1.66 3.47
CA PRO A 89 -18.80 0.36 2.82
C PRO A 89 -19.66 0.49 1.54
N SER A 90 -19.33 1.43 0.67
CA SER A 90 -20.08 1.70 -0.57
C SER A 90 -19.71 0.75 -1.70
N GLY A 91 -18.75 -0.15 -1.46
CA GLY A 91 -18.27 -1.11 -2.44
C GLY A 91 -17.24 -0.55 -3.40
N TYR A 92 -16.69 -1.46 -4.21
CA TYR A 92 -15.77 -1.16 -5.31
C TYR A 92 -16.37 -1.67 -6.61
N LEU A 93 -16.35 -0.84 -7.65
CA LEU A 93 -16.94 -1.13 -8.95
C LEU A 93 -15.88 -1.03 -10.03
N PHE A 94 -15.60 -2.15 -10.70
CA PHE A 94 -14.75 -2.20 -11.89
C PHE A 94 -15.59 -2.35 -13.13
N LEU A 95 -15.29 -1.56 -14.14
CA LEU A 95 -15.95 -1.61 -15.44
C LEU A 95 -15.03 -2.25 -16.46
N ALA A 96 -15.52 -3.21 -17.25
CA ALA A 96 -14.77 -3.81 -18.34
C ALA A 96 -15.41 -3.55 -19.68
N SER A 97 -14.57 -3.21 -20.65
CA SER A 97 -14.93 -3.14 -22.05
C SER A 97 -15.13 -4.54 -22.63
N PRO A 98 -15.75 -4.69 -23.82
CA PRO A 98 -15.92 -5.99 -24.49
C PRO A 98 -14.60 -6.78 -24.62
N GLN A 99 -13.47 -6.10 -24.78
CA GLN A 99 -12.15 -6.73 -24.93
C GLN A 99 -11.67 -7.36 -23.63
N ASN A 100 -12.03 -6.79 -22.48
CA ASN A 100 -11.57 -7.21 -21.15
C ASN A 100 -12.63 -8.01 -20.37
N ALA A 101 -13.84 -8.17 -20.91
CA ALA A 101 -14.96 -8.80 -20.21
C ALA A 101 -14.65 -10.23 -19.75
N ALA A 102 -14.16 -11.07 -20.66
CA ALA A 102 -13.84 -12.47 -20.34
C ALA A 102 -12.74 -12.59 -19.25
N ALA A 103 -11.75 -11.72 -19.28
CA ALA A 103 -10.70 -11.68 -18.26
C ALA A 103 -11.28 -11.28 -16.90
N LEU A 104 -12.15 -10.26 -16.85
CA LEU A 104 -12.81 -9.86 -15.63
C LEU A 104 -13.70 -10.96 -15.05
N GLU A 105 -14.50 -11.64 -15.90
CA GLU A 105 -15.35 -12.76 -15.46
C GLU A 105 -14.55 -13.91 -14.86
N ALA A 106 -13.44 -14.29 -15.50
CA ALA A 106 -12.55 -15.33 -14.96
C ALA A 106 -11.91 -14.91 -13.62
N THR A 107 -11.49 -13.66 -13.54
CA THR A 107 -10.91 -13.09 -12.29
C THR A 107 -11.95 -13.06 -11.17
N VAL A 108 -13.19 -12.67 -11.44
CA VAL A 108 -14.27 -12.69 -10.44
C VAL A 108 -14.56 -14.12 -9.94
N GLN A 109 -14.54 -15.11 -10.84
CA GLN A 109 -14.70 -16.49 -10.39
C GLN A 109 -13.57 -16.91 -9.42
N PHE A 110 -12.34 -16.59 -9.76
CA PHE A 110 -11.20 -16.86 -8.88
C PHE A 110 -11.32 -16.12 -7.53
N GLN A 111 -11.75 -14.86 -7.55
CA GLN A 111 -11.97 -14.07 -6.32
C GLN A 111 -13.01 -14.75 -5.40
N ARG A 112 -14.11 -15.27 -6.00
CA ARG A 112 -15.16 -16.00 -5.26
C ARG A 112 -14.63 -17.30 -4.68
N ASP A 113 -13.82 -18.03 -5.43
CA ASP A 113 -13.17 -19.26 -4.96
C ASP A 113 -12.23 -19.00 -3.78
N GLU A 114 -11.58 -17.83 -3.76
CA GLU A 114 -10.78 -17.33 -2.64
C GLU A 114 -11.62 -16.70 -1.51
N GLY A 115 -12.96 -16.69 -1.65
CA GLY A 115 -13.92 -16.27 -0.63
C GLY A 115 -14.28 -14.78 -0.63
N ALA A 116 -13.91 -14.03 -1.67
CA ALA A 116 -14.36 -12.65 -1.83
C ALA A 116 -15.84 -12.59 -2.28
N GLN A 117 -16.58 -11.60 -1.79
CA GLN A 117 -18.00 -11.40 -2.13
C GLN A 117 -18.11 -10.39 -3.27
N VAL A 118 -18.06 -10.89 -4.50
CA VAL A 118 -18.10 -10.07 -5.73
C VAL A 118 -19.23 -10.48 -6.63
N ALA A 119 -20.03 -9.53 -7.10
CA ALA A 119 -21.10 -9.73 -8.09
C ALA A 119 -20.62 -9.29 -9.48
N LEU A 120 -21.05 -10.03 -10.52
CA LEU A 120 -20.99 -9.58 -11.89
C LEU A 120 -22.31 -8.90 -12.25
N LEU A 121 -22.23 -7.76 -12.90
CA LEU A 121 -23.39 -6.97 -13.35
C LEU A 121 -23.33 -6.80 -14.86
N SER A 122 -24.42 -7.16 -15.55
CA SER A 122 -24.63 -6.78 -16.95
C SER A 122 -24.82 -5.26 -17.07
N PRO A 123 -24.67 -4.67 -18.26
CA PRO A 123 -24.93 -3.24 -18.46
C PRO A 123 -26.32 -2.80 -18.01
N THR A 124 -27.33 -3.65 -18.19
CA THR A 124 -28.70 -3.38 -17.72
C THR A 124 -28.78 -3.34 -16.20
N GLN A 125 -28.25 -4.35 -15.51
CA GLN A 125 -28.20 -4.41 -14.04
C GLN A 125 -27.37 -3.26 -13.45
N LEU A 126 -26.27 -2.91 -14.13
CA LEU A 126 -25.42 -1.79 -13.75
C LEU A 126 -26.20 -0.47 -13.81
N LYS A 127 -26.96 -0.25 -14.90
CA LYS A 127 -27.78 0.96 -15.09
C LYS A 127 -28.94 1.03 -14.10
N GLU A 128 -29.56 -0.10 -13.78
CA GLU A 128 -30.61 -0.18 -12.78
C GLU A 128 -30.08 0.16 -11.38
N LYS A 129 -28.91 -0.35 -11.03
CA LYS A 129 -28.28 -0.13 -9.72
C LYS A 129 -27.70 1.28 -9.58
N PHE A 130 -27.09 1.79 -10.65
CA PHE A 130 -26.43 3.09 -10.71
C PHE A 130 -26.96 3.92 -11.90
N PRO A 131 -28.15 4.54 -11.79
CA PRO A 131 -28.80 5.24 -12.92
C PRO A 131 -27.99 6.40 -13.51
N TRP A 132 -27.03 6.93 -12.75
CA TRP A 132 -26.17 8.05 -13.13
C TRP A 132 -25.01 7.64 -14.06
N ILE A 133 -24.76 6.32 -14.25
CA ILE A 133 -23.61 5.83 -15.03
C ILE A 133 -23.95 5.71 -16.52
N ASN A 134 -23.02 6.09 -17.38
CA ASN A 134 -23.06 5.75 -18.81
C ASN A 134 -22.45 4.36 -19.00
N THR A 135 -23.16 3.46 -19.71
CA THR A 135 -22.77 2.06 -19.91
C THR A 135 -22.41 1.73 -21.36
N GLU A 136 -22.30 2.73 -22.24
CA GLU A 136 -22.20 2.53 -23.71
C GLU A 136 -21.04 1.60 -24.11
N ASP A 137 -19.90 1.69 -23.44
CA ASP A 137 -18.68 0.89 -23.72
C ASP A 137 -18.44 -0.20 -22.68
N VAL A 138 -19.39 -0.47 -21.81
CA VAL A 138 -19.28 -1.48 -20.74
C VAL A 138 -19.94 -2.77 -21.19
N ALA A 139 -19.17 -3.87 -21.17
CA ALA A 139 -19.70 -5.21 -21.42
C ALA A 139 -20.12 -5.92 -20.13
N VAL A 140 -19.37 -5.74 -19.07
CA VAL A 140 -19.61 -6.31 -17.74
C VAL A 140 -18.97 -5.42 -16.68
N ALA A 141 -19.51 -5.46 -15.48
CA ALA A 141 -18.91 -4.84 -14.30
C ALA A 141 -18.77 -5.84 -13.17
N SER A 142 -17.72 -5.69 -12.35
CA SER A 142 -17.60 -6.41 -11.07
C SER A 142 -17.83 -5.44 -9.92
N TYR A 143 -18.64 -5.87 -8.96
CA TYR A 143 -19.01 -5.06 -7.80
C TYR A 143 -18.76 -5.85 -6.51
N GLY A 144 -17.86 -5.33 -5.67
CA GLY A 144 -17.60 -5.87 -4.35
C GLY A 144 -18.74 -5.54 -3.41
N LEU A 145 -19.31 -6.58 -2.77
CA LEU A 145 -20.55 -6.46 -1.96
C LEU A 145 -20.25 -6.15 -0.50
N GLU A 146 -19.18 -6.71 0.03
CA GLU A 146 -18.83 -6.60 1.44
C GLU A 146 -17.36 -6.22 1.61
N ASP A 147 -17.07 -5.49 2.68
CA ASP A 147 -15.74 -5.12 3.11
C ASP A 147 -14.91 -4.34 2.07
N GLU A 148 -15.59 -3.70 1.13
CA GLU A 148 -14.98 -2.86 0.10
C GLU A 148 -15.50 -1.43 0.15
N GLY A 149 -14.63 -0.48 -0.17
CA GLY A 149 -14.93 0.94 -0.13
C GLY A 149 -13.69 1.77 0.18
N TRP A 150 -13.78 2.66 1.15
CA TRP A 150 -12.64 3.50 1.57
C TRP A 150 -12.75 3.89 3.03
N PHE A 151 -11.63 4.33 3.58
CA PHE A 151 -11.50 4.77 4.96
C PHE A 151 -10.44 5.88 5.07
N ASP A 152 -10.31 6.50 6.26
CA ASP A 152 -9.30 7.53 6.50
C ASP A 152 -7.90 6.94 6.75
N PRO A 153 -6.93 7.16 5.81
CA PRO A 153 -5.57 6.64 5.95
C PRO A 153 -4.80 7.20 7.15
N TRP A 154 -5.04 8.46 7.49
CA TRP A 154 -4.37 9.12 8.60
C TRP A 154 -4.74 8.48 9.94
N THR A 155 -6.01 8.21 10.12
CA THR A 155 -6.51 7.55 11.34
C THR A 155 -5.92 6.15 11.49
N LEU A 156 -5.83 5.36 10.42
CA LEU A 156 -5.22 4.03 10.49
C LEU A 156 -3.73 4.11 10.87
N LEU A 157 -2.98 5.00 10.22
CA LEU A 157 -1.56 5.21 10.54
C LEU A 157 -1.38 5.57 12.01
N ASN A 158 -2.14 6.55 12.51
CA ASN A 158 -2.06 6.99 13.90
C ASN A 158 -2.49 5.89 14.88
N ALA A 159 -3.50 5.09 14.54
CA ALA A 159 -3.95 3.99 15.37
C ALA A 159 -2.82 2.95 15.56
N PHE A 160 -2.16 2.51 14.49
CA PHE A 160 -1.01 1.63 14.58
C PHE A 160 0.13 2.27 15.40
N ARG A 161 0.47 3.52 15.11
CA ARG A 161 1.53 4.24 15.81
C ARG A 161 1.27 4.34 17.31
N ARG A 162 0.08 4.82 17.70
CA ARG A 162 -0.31 4.98 19.10
C ARG A 162 -0.29 3.64 19.84
N LYS A 163 -0.89 2.60 19.24
CA LYS A 163 -0.88 1.27 19.85
C LYS A 163 0.52 0.70 19.99
N ALA A 164 1.33 0.78 18.96
CA ALA A 164 2.71 0.29 19.01
C ALA A 164 3.54 1.01 20.10
N ILE A 165 3.41 2.33 20.20
CA ILE A 165 4.08 3.13 21.27
C ILE A 165 3.56 2.71 22.65
N SER A 166 2.26 2.50 22.83
CA SER A 166 1.68 2.03 24.10
C SER A 166 2.21 0.65 24.52
N LEU A 167 2.64 -0.16 23.55
CA LEU A 167 3.28 -1.46 23.77
C LEU A 167 4.81 -1.38 23.92
N GLY A 168 5.38 -0.17 23.95
CA GLY A 168 6.79 0.08 24.19
C GLY A 168 7.67 0.18 22.95
N VAL A 169 7.10 0.37 21.76
CA VAL A 169 7.87 0.71 20.56
C VAL A 169 8.41 2.15 20.70
N GLN A 170 9.67 2.34 20.36
CA GLN A 170 10.29 3.66 20.36
C GLN A 170 10.17 4.31 18.98
N SER A 171 9.71 5.56 18.94
CA SER A 171 9.72 6.39 17.74
C SER A 171 11.00 7.24 17.72
N CYS A 172 11.72 7.19 16.60
CA CYS A 172 12.94 7.98 16.39
C CYS A 172 12.75 8.89 15.17
N LEU A 173 12.87 10.20 15.39
CA LEU A 173 12.97 11.16 14.30
C LEU A 173 14.38 11.10 13.72
N GLY A 174 14.49 10.65 12.47
CA GLY A 174 15.77 10.49 11.81
C GLY A 174 15.67 9.81 10.44
N GLU A 175 16.76 9.81 9.74
CA GLU A 175 16.90 9.18 8.43
C GLU A 175 18.05 8.18 8.43
N VAL A 176 17.78 6.92 8.07
CA VAL A 176 18.84 5.93 7.88
C VAL A 176 19.58 6.26 6.58
N ARG A 177 20.89 6.51 6.68
CA ARG A 177 21.73 6.90 5.54
C ARG A 177 22.87 5.97 5.23
N ALA A 178 23.31 5.14 6.20
CA ALA A 178 24.39 4.20 5.98
C ALA A 178 24.22 2.95 6.83
N PHE A 179 24.94 1.91 6.45
CA PHE A 179 25.01 0.63 7.16
C PHE A 179 26.44 0.25 7.50
N VAL A 180 26.62 -0.43 8.62
CA VAL A 180 27.88 -1.09 8.97
C VAL A 180 27.60 -2.58 9.01
N ILE A 181 28.28 -3.32 8.14
CA ILE A 181 28.13 -4.78 8.05
C ILE A 181 29.33 -5.50 8.67
N SER A 182 29.09 -6.73 9.14
CA SER A 182 30.14 -7.70 9.36
C SER A 182 30.13 -8.67 8.20
N ALA A 183 31.25 -8.77 7.51
CA ALA A 183 31.44 -9.87 6.57
C ALA A 183 32.17 -11.00 7.30
N ASN A 184 31.62 -12.19 7.25
CA ASN A 184 32.38 -13.39 7.56
C ASN A 184 33.24 -13.72 6.34
N TYR A 185 34.41 -13.07 6.20
CA TYR A 185 35.39 -13.34 5.13
C TYR A 185 36.19 -14.65 5.34
N MET A 186 35.61 -15.61 6.03
CA MET A 186 36.25 -16.90 6.23
C MET A 186 35.76 -17.87 5.18
N THR A 187 36.43 -17.89 4.05
CA THR A 187 36.35 -18.81 2.87
C THR A 187 35.53 -18.30 1.68
N PRO A 188 36.14 -18.24 0.45
CA PRO A 188 35.34 -18.21 -0.77
C PRO A 188 34.91 -19.63 -1.14
N PRO A 189 33.69 -19.92 -1.64
CA PRO A 189 33.05 -19.24 -2.76
C PRO A 189 31.57 -18.93 -2.55
N ALA A 190 31.00 -18.03 -3.35
CA ALA A 190 29.56 -17.84 -3.72
C ALA A 190 28.46 -17.73 -2.65
N SER A 191 28.67 -18.06 -1.38
CA SER A 191 27.66 -18.07 -0.31
C SER A 191 27.99 -17.15 0.89
N SER A 192 28.77 -16.08 0.69
CA SER A 192 29.06 -15.16 1.79
C SER A 192 27.80 -14.35 2.17
N SER A 193 27.11 -14.79 3.20
CA SER A 193 26.10 -14.00 3.87
C SER A 193 26.79 -12.93 4.73
N ALA A 194 26.21 -11.74 4.76
CA ALA A 194 26.66 -10.64 5.60
C ALA A 194 25.57 -10.28 6.62
N ARG A 195 25.96 -9.58 7.67
CA ARG A 195 25.04 -9.15 8.72
C ARG A 195 25.21 -7.66 9.00
N ILE A 196 24.13 -6.93 9.05
CA ILE A 196 24.11 -5.53 9.47
C ILE A 196 24.36 -5.50 10.99
N LYS A 197 25.39 -4.78 11.42
CA LYS A 197 25.71 -4.54 12.84
C LYS A 197 25.09 -3.24 13.34
N TYR A 198 25.19 -2.19 12.53
CA TYR A 198 24.70 -0.87 12.86
C TYR A 198 24.00 -0.25 11.67
N VAL A 199 22.99 0.55 11.93
CA VAL A 199 22.47 1.55 10.99
C VAL A 199 22.92 2.92 11.48
N HIS A 200 23.37 3.78 10.57
CA HIS A 200 23.67 5.17 10.87
C HIS A 200 22.41 5.99 10.60
N VAL A 201 21.87 6.55 11.67
CA VAL A 201 20.68 7.41 11.62
C VAL A 201 21.15 8.85 11.67
N TYR A 202 20.86 9.61 10.62
CA TYR A 202 21.02 11.06 10.64
C TYR A 202 19.89 11.68 11.45
N MET A 203 20.25 12.48 12.46
CA MET A 203 19.34 13.17 13.36
C MET A 203 19.19 14.62 12.89
N PRO A 204 18.03 15.02 12.34
CA PRO A 204 17.88 16.37 11.76
C PRO A 204 18.01 17.50 12.80
N ASP A 205 17.61 17.24 14.06
CA ASP A 205 17.62 18.26 15.10
C ASP A 205 19.04 18.60 15.58
N SER A 206 19.94 17.60 15.66
CA SER A 206 21.34 17.78 16.10
C SER A 206 22.33 17.85 14.95
N LEU A 207 21.91 17.55 13.72
CA LEU A 207 22.75 17.43 12.53
C LEU A 207 23.85 16.37 12.66
N GLU A 208 23.66 15.38 13.51
CA GLU A 208 24.62 14.33 13.83
C GLU A 208 24.18 12.96 13.29
N TYR A 209 25.16 12.07 13.15
CA TYR A 209 24.91 10.66 12.85
C TYR A 209 25.01 9.83 14.12
N GLN A 210 23.95 9.07 14.41
CA GLN A 210 23.91 8.15 15.55
C GLN A 210 23.99 6.71 15.06
N PRO A 211 25.00 5.91 15.48
CA PRO A 211 25.06 4.49 15.20
C PRO A 211 24.07 3.74 16.10
N VAL A 212 23.14 3.02 15.49
CA VAL A 212 22.17 2.17 16.19
C VAL A 212 22.50 0.71 15.94
N ALA A 213 22.84 -0.01 17.01
CA ALA A 213 23.08 -1.46 16.91
C ALA A 213 21.78 -2.21 16.64
N CYS A 214 21.79 -3.09 15.67
CA CYS A 214 20.60 -3.80 15.21
C CYS A 214 20.82 -5.31 15.24
N ALA A 215 19.92 -6.04 15.90
CA ALA A 215 19.80 -7.48 15.73
C ALA A 215 19.12 -7.81 14.38
N ILE A 216 18.09 -7.06 14.02
CA ILE A 216 17.29 -7.19 12.81
C ILE A 216 17.00 -5.79 12.28
N VAL A 217 16.94 -5.67 10.96
CA VAL A 217 16.50 -4.47 10.24
C VAL A 217 15.32 -4.84 9.35
N VAL A 218 14.25 -4.05 9.40
CA VAL A 218 13.12 -4.16 8.47
C VAL A 218 13.11 -2.91 7.59
N ASN A 219 13.33 -3.09 6.30
CA ASN A 219 13.20 -2.03 5.32
C ASN A 219 11.73 -1.90 4.90
N ALA A 220 11.04 -0.96 5.54
CA ALA A 220 9.68 -0.53 5.22
C ALA A 220 9.69 0.95 4.79
N ALA A 221 10.69 1.34 3.97
CA ALA A 221 10.92 2.73 3.57
C ALA A 221 10.05 3.17 2.38
N GLY A 222 9.02 2.38 2.01
CA GLY A 222 8.08 2.70 0.94
C GLY A 222 8.80 3.00 -0.37
N ALA A 223 8.48 4.12 -0.99
CA ALA A 223 9.05 4.54 -2.28
C ALA A 223 10.59 4.66 -2.27
N TRP A 224 11.21 4.79 -1.11
CA TRP A 224 12.68 4.89 -0.98
C TRP A 224 13.35 3.57 -0.57
N ALA A 225 12.60 2.46 -0.54
CA ALA A 225 13.13 1.17 -0.12
C ALA A 225 14.28 0.68 -1.01
N GLY A 226 14.19 0.87 -2.33
CA GLY A 226 15.26 0.55 -3.28
C GLY A 226 16.51 1.39 -3.03
N LYS A 227 16.33 2.72 -2.93
CA LYS A 227 17.43 3.66 -2.68
C LYS A 227 18.13 3.40 -1.34
N LEU A 228 17.41 2.93 -0.33
CA LEU A 228 18.01 2.59 0.96
C LEU A 228 18.99 1.43 0.86
N LEU A 229 18.80 0.50 -0.07
CA LEU A 229 19.75 -0.60 -0.31
C LEU A 229 20.97 -0.19 -1.15
N GLU A 230 20.99 1.02 -1.67
CA GLU A 230 22.15 1.64 -2.33
C GLU A 230 22.96 2.51 -1.38
N ALA A 231 22.54 2.61 -0.10
CA ALA A 231 23.18 3.45 0.91
C ALA A 231 24.62 3.02 1.20
N GLU A 232 25.41 3.96 1.72
CA GLU A 232 26.80 3.75 2.10
C GLU A 232 26.95 2.56 3.07
N GLY A 233 28.01 1.79 2.88
CA GLY A 233 28.35 0.63 3.71
C GLY A 233 27.76 -0.70 3.24
N LEU A 234 26.88 -0.70 2.24
CA LEU A 234 26.42 -1.92 1.58
C LEU A 234 27.20 -2.17 0.28
N PRO A 235 27.99 -3.26 0.18
CA PRO A 235 28.66 -3.60 -1.06
C PRO A 235 27.65 -3.86 -2.18
N LYS A 236 27.85 -3.27 -3.36
CA LYS A 236 26.95 -3.37 -4.52
C LYS A 236 26.61 -4.82 -4.90
N GLY A 237 27.54 -5.75 -4.71
CA GLY A 237 27.34 -7.17 -5.01
C GLY A 237 26.39 -7.91 -4.06
N LEU A 238 26.10 -7.37 -2.87
CA LEU A 238 25.19 -8.00 -1.91
C LEU A 238 23.72 -7.79 -2.27
N CYS A 239 23.39 -6.69 -2.96
CA CYS A 239 22.02 -6.34 -3.34
C CYS A 239 21.82 -6.56 -4.86
N GLN A 240 22.12 -7.77 -5.35
CA GLN A 240 21.89 -8.16 -6.73
C GLN A 240 20.89 -9.31 -6.82
N PRO A 241 19.84 -9.18 -7.70
CA PRO A 241 19.49 -8.00 -8.47
C PRO A 241 19.15 -6.81 -7.56
N PRO A 242 19.22 -5.55 -8.03
CA PRO A 242 18.80 -4.40 -7.22
C PRO A 242 17.31 -4.50 -6.89
N LEU A 243 16.91 -3.99 -5.74
CA LEU A 243 15.49 -3.94 -5.35
C LEU A 243 14.74 -2.98 -6.31
N PRO A 244 13.81 -3.48 -7.13
CA PRO A 244 13.20 -2.71 -8.22
C PRO A 244 12.07 -1.77 -7.71
N ILE A 245 12.30 -1.07 -6.60
CA ILE A 245 11.32 -0.17 -6.01
C ILE A 245 11.80 1.27 -6.14
N GLN A 246 10.97 2.09 -6.78
CA GLN A 246 11.23 3.50 -7.01
C GLN A 246 9.99 4.36 -6.76
N PRO A 247 10.15 5.66 -6.43
CA PRO A 247 9.02 6.57 -6.32
C PRO A 247 8.39 6.83 -7.70
N ARG A 248 7.07 6.74 -7.80
CA ARG A 248 6.25 7.21 -8.92
C ARG A 248 5.24 8.22 -8.41
N LYS A 249 5.17 9.38 -9.05
CA LYS A 249 4.25 10.45 -8.65
C LYS A 249 2.84 10.17 -9.19
N ARG A 250 1.83 10.34 -8.34
CA ARG A 250 0.41 10.17 -8.69
C ARG A 250 -0.36 11.38 -8.20
N TYR A 251 -1.23 11.90 -9.07
CA TYR A 251 -2.09 13.03 -8.77
C TYR A 251 -3.44 12.57 -8.25
N VAL A 252 -3.96 13.27 -7.27
CA VAL A 252 -5.34 13.14 -6.79
C VAL A 252 -5.99 14.51 -6.89
N PHE A 253 -7.16 14.57 -7.48
CA PHE A 253 -7.95 15.78 -7.63
C PHE A 253 -9.23 15.66 -6.82
N THR A 254 -9.71 16.78 -6.30
CA THR A 254 -11.01 16.88 -5.64
C THR A 254 -11.90 17.84 -6.39
N TRP A 255 -13.17 17.51 -6.48
CA TRP A 255 -14.16 18.35 -7.14
C TRP A 255 -15.51 18.30 -6.47
N HIS A 256 -16.32 19.32 -6.73
CA HIS A 256 -17.69 19.42 -6.31
C HIS A 256 -18.61 19.26 -7.52
N CYS A 257 -19.64 18.43 -7.36
CA CYS A 257 -20.72 18.21 -8.32
C CYS A 257 -22.00 17.85 -7.56
N PRO A 258 -22.89 18.80 -7.26
CA PRO A 258 -24.07 18.55 -6.43
C PRO A 258 -25.06 17.56 -7.07
N ASN A 259 -25.07 17.48 -8.40
CA ASN A 259 -25.92 16.56 -9.17
C ASN A 259 -25.21 15.22 -9.51
N GLY A 260 -24.08 14.96 -8.91
CA GLY A 260 -23.32 13.71 -9.12
C GLY A 260 -23.97 12.49 -8.46
N PRO A 261 -23.24 11.37 -8.44
CA PRO A 261 -23.74 10.04 -8.02
C PRO A 261 -24.36 9.94 -6.62
N GLY A 262 -24.08 10.87 -5.70
CA GLY A 262 -24.65 10.88 -4.36
C GLY A 262 -24.08 9.81 -3.42
N LEU A 263 -24.85 9.47 -2.37
CA LEU A 263 -24.39 8.63 -1.26
C LEU A 263 -24.17 7.17 -1.64
N SER A 264 -24.85 6.67 -2.67
CA SER A 264 -24.69 5.29 -3.15
C SER A 264 -23.49 5.09 -4.10
N CYS A 265 -22.68 6.13 -4.31
CA CYS A 265 -21.50 6.07 -5.16
C CYS A 265 -20.46 5.07 -4.60
N PRO A 266 -20.12 4.00 -5.34
CA PRO A 266 -18.99 3.14 -4.98
C PRO A 266 -17.66 3.83 -5.30
N PHE A 267 -16.57 3.22 -4.88
CA PHE A 267 -15.27 3.52 -5.47
C PHE A 267 -15.25 2.92 -6.89
N LEU A 268 -15.22 3.74 -7.91
CA LEU A 268 -15.34 3.31 -9.30
C LEU A 268 -14.00 3.38 -10.02
N ILE A 269 -13.68 2.29 -10.73
CA ILE A 269 -12.58 2.21 -11.71
C ILE A 269 -13.20 2.09 -13.09
N ASP A 270 -12.96 3.09 -13.92
CA ASP A 270 -13.45 3.17 -15.29
C ASP A 270 -12.67 2.27 -16.26
N THR A 271 -13.27 1.93 -17.41
CA THR A 271 -12.59 1.20 -18.49
C THR A 271 -11.31 1.88 -18.99
N SER A 272 -11.19 3.18 -18.80
CA SER A 272 -10.02 3.98 -19.15
C SER A 272 -8.91 3.99 -18.09
N GLY A 273 -9.13 3.40 -16.91
CA GLY A 273 -8.26 3.49 -15.74
C GLY A 273 -8.46 4.74 -14.89
N ALA A 274 -9.30 5.69 -15.29
CA ALA A 274 -9.70 6.79 -14.42
C ALA A 274 -10.54 6.26 -13.26
N TYR A 275 -10.33 6.80 -12.08
CA TYR A 275 -11.07 6.37 -10.89
C TYR A 275 -11.62 7.57 -10.13
N PHE A 276 -12.69 7.32 -9.38
CA PHE A 276 -13.20 8.29 -8.42
C PHE A 276 -14.01 7.61 -7.31
N ARG A 277 -14.13 8.31 -6.22
CA ARG A 277 -15.04 8.01 -5.12
C ARG A 277 -15.68 9.26 -4.56
N ARG A 278 -16.75 9.08 -3.83
CA ARG A 278 -17.33 10.17 -3.04
C ARG A 278 -16.37 10.60 -1.91
N ASP A 279 -16.40 11.89 -1.60
CA ASP A 279 -15.67 12.47 -0.47
C ASP A 279 -16.63 13.28 0.41
N GLY A 280 -16.93 12.75 1.59
CA GLY A 280 -17.96 13.32 2.48
C GLY A 280 -19.39 13.18 1.95
N PHE A 281 -20.29 14.10 2.34
CA PHE A 281 -21.74 14.00 2.11
C PHE A 281 -22.30 15.01 1.12
N ALA A 282 -21.58 16.04 0.77
CA ALA A 282 -22.10 17.24 0.12
C ALA A 282 -21.81 17.32 -1.38
N GLY A 283 -21.83 16.20 -2.10
CA GLY A 283 -21.56 16.19 -3.54
C GLY A 283 -20.08 16.43 -3.88
N ASN A 284 -19.20 16.12 -2.97
CA ASN A 284 -17.74 16.18 -3.19
C ASN A 284 -17.22 14.81 -3.61
N TYR A 285 -16.21 14.81 -4.45
CA TYR A 285 -15.57 13.62 -4.99
C TYR A 285 -14.06 13.82 -5.02
N LEU A 286 -13.35 12.73 -5.02
CA LEU A 286 -11.93 12.70 -5.36
C LEU A 286 -11.65 11.58 -6.35
N GLY A 287 -10.58 11.75 -7.11
CA GLY A 287 -10.19 10.75 -8.08
C GLY A 287 -8.90 11.13 -8.80
N GLY A 288 -8.51 10.26 -9.70
CA GLY A 288 -7.29 10.39 -10.47
C GLY A 288 -7.21 9.36 -11.57
N MET A 289 -6.04 9.23 -12.15
CA MET A 289 -5.68 8.21 -13.13
C MET A 289 -4.17 8.04 -13.13
N SER A 290 -3.69 6.81 -13.27
CA SER A 290 -2.27 6.57 -13.50
C SER A 290 -1.89 7.02 -14.92
N PRO A 291 -0.77 7.72 -15.10
CA PRO A 291 -0.26 8.07 -16.42
C PRO A 291 0.25 6.82 -17.15
N SER A 292 0.43 6.92 -18.45
CA SER A 292 1.20 5.94 -19.22
C SER A 292 2.69 6.01 -18.81
N GLU A 293 3.47 4.97 -19.14
CA GLU A 293 4.91 4.97 -18.83
C GLU A 293 5.68 6.12 -19.51
N GLU A 294 5.20 6.56 -20.67
CA GLU A 294 5.78 7.65 -21.43
C GLU A 294 5.47 9.03 -20.82
N GLU A 295 4.38 9.13 -20.07
CA GLU A 295 3.88 10.36 -19.45
C GLU A 295 4.16 10.41 -17.93
N GLU A 296 5.00 9.49 -17.41
CA GLU A 296 5.34 9.47 -15.98
C GLU A 296 5.94 10.81 -15.52
N PRO A 297 5.30 11.48 -14.56
CA PRO A 297 5.79 12.76 -14.07
C PRO A 297 7.07 12.61 -13.24
N ASP A 298 7.93 13.65 -13.28
CA ASP A 298 9.13 13.71 -12.45
C ASP A 298 8.78 13.58 -10.97
N PRO A 299 9.32 12.57 -10.24
CA PRO A 299 9.06 12.36 -8.82
C PRO A 299 9.93 13.24 -7.89
N SER A 300 10.70 14.20 -8.39
CA SER A 300 11.61 15.03 -7.58
C SER A 300 10.86 15.87 -6.53
N ASP A 301 9.66 16.29 -6.85
CA ASP A 301 8.75 17.02 -5.96
C ASP A 301 7.31 16.48 -6.04
N LEU A 302 6.39 17.09 -5.26
CA LEU A 302 4.97 16.78 -5.26
C LEU A 302 4.12 17.92 -5.90
N SER A 303 4.70 18.69 -6.81
CA SER A 303 3.93 19.63 -7.62
C SER A 303 2.91 18.90 -8.49
N VAL A 304 1.73 19.49 -8.66
CA VAL A 304 0.63 18.90 -9.43
C VAL A 304 0.54 19.58 -10.79
N ASP A 305 0.47 18.79 -11.84
CA ASP A 305 0.10 19.24 -13.16
C ASP A 305 -1.43 19.32 -13.25
N HIS A 306 -1.96 20.55 -13.29
CA HIS A 306 -3.40 20.79 -13.38
C HIS A 306 -3.97 20.53 -14.77
N ASP A 307 -3.16 20.68 -15.81
CA ASP A 307 -3.59 20.42 -17.20
C ASP A 307 -3.87 18.94 -17.40
N TYR A 308 -3.15 18.06 -16.68
CA TYR A 308 -3.40 16.62 -16.69
C TYR A 308 -4.84 16.26 -16.31
N PHE A 309 -5.46 16.96 -15.35
CA PHE A 309 -6.88 16.75 -15.03
C PHE A 309 -7.78 17.11 -16.20
N GLN A 310 -7.57 18.27 -16.79
CA GLN A 310 -8.41 18.79 -17.88
C GLN A 310 -8.31 17.96 -19.15
N GLU A 311 -7.10 17.50 -19.48
CA GLU A 311 -6.83 16.79 -20.72
C GLU A 311 -7.05 15.28 -20.62
N GLN A 312 -6.70 14.67 -19.49
CA GLN A 312 -6.68 13.22 -19.36
C GLN A 312 -7.78 12.67 -18.47
N ILE A 313 -8.11 13.31 -17.35
CA ILE A 313 -9.01 12.74 -16.36
C ILE A 313 -10.46 13.18 -16.59
N TRP A 314 -10.70 14.47 -16.63
CA TRP A 314 -12.05 15.02 -16.73
C TRP A 314 -12.86 14.51 -17.93
N PRO A 315 -12.36 14.45 -19.18
CA PRO A 315 -13.14 13.95 -20.31
C PRO A 315 -13.62 12.50 -20.12
N ARG A 316 -12.78 11.66 -19.50
CA ARG A 316 -13.11 10.25 -19.22
C ARG A 316 -14.17 10.13 -18.13
N LEU A 317 -14.03 10.91 -17.05
CA LEU A 317 -14.99 10.93 -15.96
C LEU A 317 -16.34 11.53 -16.42
N ALA A 318 -16.35 12.60 -17.20
CA ALA A 318 -17.58 13.21 -17.74
C ALA A 318 -18.32 12.28 -18.69
N ARG A 319 -17.58 11.52 -19.54
CA ARG A 319 -18.19 10.47 -20.37
C ARG A 319 -18.86 9.39 -19.52
N ARG A 320 -18.22 8.96 -18.44
CA ARG A 320 -18.74 7.91 -17.53
C ARG A 320 -19.90 8.40 -16.68
N VAL A 321 -19.81 9.61 -16.17
CA VAL A 321 -20.81 10.26 -15.32
C VAL A 321 -21.18 11.60 -15.96
N PRO A 322 -22.25 11.67 -16.77
CA PRO A 322 -22.61 12.89 -17.50
C PRO A 322 -22.77 14.12 -16.61
N ALA A 323 -23.20 13.96 -15.34
CA ALA A 323 -23.27 15.05 -14.39
C ALA A 323 -21.92 15.75 -14.15
N PHE A 324 -20.82 15.05 -14.36
CA PHE A 324 -19.45 15.61 -14.17
C PHE A 324 -19.02 16.56 -15.30
N GLU A 325 -19.81 16.75 -16.36
CA GLU A 325 -19.61 17.84 -17.30
C GLU A 325 -19.62 19.22 -16.60
N SER A 326 -20.39 19.34 -15.51
CA SER A 326 -20.53 20.58 -14.76
C SER A 326 -19.76 20.59 -13.41
N LEU A 327 -18.83 19.66 -13.20
CA LEU A 327 -18.02 19.63 -11.98
C LEU A 327 -17.16 20.88 -11.81
N ARG A 328 -16.80 21.19 -10.55
CA ARG A 328 -15.87 22.25 -10.20
C ARG A 328 -14.72 21.68 -9.40
N VAL A 329 -13.52 21.73 -9.94
CA VAL A 329 -12.29 21.35 -9.21
C VAL A 329 -12.14 22.25 -8.00
N GLN A 330 -11.89 21.65 -6.84
CA GLN A 330 -11.71 22.35 -5.56
C GLN A 330 -10.27 22.31 -5.06
N GLY A 331 -9.55 21.23 -5.37
CA GLY A 331 -8.18 21.06 -4.93
C GLY A 331 -7.52 19.86 -5.58
N SER A 332 -6.24 19.71 -5.26
CA SER A 332 -5.44 18.60 -5.72
C SER A 332 -4.23 18.40 -4.82
N TRP A 333 -3.67 17.21 -4.85
CA TRP A 333 -2.37 16.91 -4.28
C TRP A 333 -1.68 15.82 -5.09
N ALA A 334 -0.40 15.62 -4.83
CA ALA A 334 0.34 14.50 -5.35
C ALA A 334 0.87 13.62 -4.20
N GLY A 335 1.03 12.33 -4.47
CA GLY A 335 1.63 11.37 -3.58
C GLY A 335 2.59 10.45 -4.32
N TYR A 336 3.35 9.65 -3.57
CA TYR A 336 4.23 8.65 -4.15
C TYR A 336 3.63 7.26 -4.05
N TYR A 337 3.70 6.50 -5.16
CA TYR A 337 3.67 5.05 -5.12
C TYR A 337 5.08 4.53 -4.83
N ASP A 338 5.17 3.50 -4.02
CA ASP A 338 6.36 2.65 -3.89
C ASP A 338 6.35 1.63 -5.03
N TYR A 339 6.62 2.12 -6.25
CA TYR A 339 6.39 1.37 -7.47
C TYR A 339 7.45 0.29 -7.66
N ASN A 340 7.01 -0.97 -7.70
CA ASN A 340 7.84 -2.10 -8.05
C ASN A 340 7.83 -2.26 -9.58
N THR A 341 8.94 -1.94 -10.22
CA THR A 341 9.08 -1.96 -11.68
C THR A 341 9.15 -3.36 -12.26
N PHE A 342 9.34 -4.39 -11.44
CA PHE A 342 9.40 -5.78 -11.89
C PHE A 342 8.01 -6.37 -12.13
N ASP A 343 7.11 -6.23 -11.16
CA ASP A 343 5.78 -6.87 -11.24
C ASP A 343 4.66 -6.12 -10.51
N GLN A 344 4.92 -4.91 -10.03
CA GLN A 344 3.97 -4.05 -9.32
C GLN A 344 3.40 -4.66 -8.02
N ASN A 345 4.04 -5.68 -7.46
CA ASN A 345 3.64 -6.32 -6.22
C ASN A 345 4.68 -6.19 -5.11
N GLY A 346 4.19 -6.22 -3.87
CA GLY A 346 5.02 -6.06 -2.68
C GLY A 346 6.17 -7.07 -2.61
N VAL A 347 7.31 -6.63 -2.10
CA VAL A 347 8.43 -7.50 -1.74
C VAL A 347 8.43 -7.68 -0.23
N LEU A 348 8.14 -8.91 0.22
CA LEU A 348 7.98 -9.26 1.62
C LEU A 348 8.92 -10.41 2.01
N GLY A 349 9.61 -10.26 3.14
CA GLY A 349 10.41 -11.35 3.70
C GLY A 349 11.90 -11.07 3.76
N PRO A 350 12.73 -12.12 3.97
CA PRO A 350 14.16 -11.97 4.19
C PRO A 350 14.90 -11.58 2.91
N HIS A 351 15.98 -10.80 3.09
CA HIS A 351 16.93 -10.55 2.02
C HIS A 351 17.85 -11.76 1.83
N PRO A 352 18.15 -12.20 0.60
CA PRO A 352 18.86 -13.47 0.37
C PRO A 352 20.31 -13.50 0.87
N ARG A 353 20.97 -12.34 0.98
CA ARG A 353 22.40 -12.25 1.34
C ARG A 353 22.68 -11.43 2.61
N LEU A 354 21.70 -10.75 3.17
CA LEU A 354 21.81 -10.02 4.43
C LEU A 354 20.93 -10.73 5.45
N GLU A 355 21.53 -11.55 6.30
CA GLU A 355 20.86 -12.50 7.19
C GLU A 355 19.81 -11.87 8.11
N ASN A 356 19.98 -10.60 8.43
CA ASN A 356 19.12 -9.89 9.36
C ASN A 356 18.38 -8.69 8.74
N LEU A 357 18.31 -8.64 7.41
CA LEU A 357 17.50 -7.66 6.70
C LEU A 357 16.22 -8.31 6.18
N PHE A 358 15.10 -7.67 6.47
CA PHE A 358 13.78 -8.04 5.97
C PHE A 358 13.18 -6.88 5.19
N LEU A 359 12.31 -7.20 4.24
CA LEU A 359 11.67 -6.25 3.35
C LEU A 359 10.17 -6.22 3.57
N ALA A 360 9.58 -5.06 3.46
CA ALA A 360 8.14 -4.83 3.47
C ALA A 360 7.82 -3.53 2.73
N ALA A 361 7.90 -3.56 1.39
CA ALA A 361 7.70 -2.38 0.53
C ALA A 361 7.40 -2.80 -0.92
N GLY A 362 7.07 -1.84 -1.78
CA GLY A 362 6.88 -2.05 -3.21
C GLY A 362 5.46 -2.46 -3.60
N PHE A 363 4.46 -2.03 -2.85
CA PHE A 363 3.07 -2.41 -3.06
C PHE A 363 2.38 -1.67 -4.22
N SER A 364 3.06 -0.76 -4.88
CA SER A 364 2.61 -0.06 -6.09
C SER A 364 1.19 0.53 -6.00
N GLY A 365 0.91 1.21 -4.86
CA GLY A 365 -0.38 1.84 -4.58
C GLY A 365 -1.30 1.07 -3.62
N HIS A 366 -1.04 -0.21 -3.34
CA HIS A 366 -1.91 -1.05 -2.49
C HIS A 366 -1.43 -1.22 -1.04
N GLY A 367 -0.31 -0.60 -0.67
CA GLY A 367 0.33 -0.77 0.65
C GLY A 367 -0.56 -0.40 1.83
N LEU A 368 -1.44 0.59 1.68
CA LEU A 368 -2.36 0.99 2.74
C LEU A 368 -3.28 -0.15 3.17
N GLN A 369 -3.98 -0.75 2.20
CA GLN A 369 -4.93 -1.83 2.49
C GLN A 369 -4.25 -3.15 2.84
N HIS A 370 -3.02 -3.39 2.39
CA HIS A 370 -2.28 -4.61 2.71
C HIS A 370 -1.47 -4.53 4.02
N ALA A 371 -1.29 -3.34 4.58
CA ALA A 371 -0.42 -3.12 5.74
C ALA A 371 -0.75 -3.99 6.97
N PRO A 372 -2.01 -4.19 7.39
CA PRO A 372 -2.32 -5.05 8.52
C PRO A 372 -1.81 -6.48 8.33
N ALA A 373 -2.04 -7.06 7.15
CA ALA A 373 -1.63 -8.43 6.81
C ALA A 373 -0.12 -8.55 6.59
N ALA A 374 0.48 -7.63 5.83
CA ALA A 374 1.91 -7.60 5.55
C ALA A 374 2.75 -7.45 6.83
N GLY A 375 2.31 -6.57 7.73
CA GLY A 375 2.98 -6.39 9.01
C GLY A 375 2.94 -7.65 9.87
N ARG A 376 1.79 -8.34 9.90
CA ARG A 376 1.65 -9.63 10.60
C ARG A 376 2.57 -10.69 10.00
N ALA A 377 2.56 -10.84 8.69
CA ALA A 377 3.35 -11.82 8.00
C ALA A 377 4.86 -11.66 8.26
N VAL A 378 5.37 -10.42 8.19
CA VAL A 378 6.78 -10.13 8.51
C VAL A 378 7.09 -10.40 9.98
N ALA A 379 6.20 -10.06 10.91
CA ALA A 379 6.37 -10.37 12.32
C ALA A 379 6.39 -11.89 12.60
N GLU A 380 5.55 -12.67 11.92
CA GLU A 380 5.56 -14.14 11.98
C GLU A 380 6.91 -14.71 11.54
N LEU A 381 7.43 -14.25 10.40
CA LEU A 381 8.76 -14.66 9.95
C LEU A 381 9.86 -14.35 10.97
N LEU A 382 9.81 -13.17 11.60
CA LEU A 382 10.81 -12.73 12.56
C LEU A 382 10.74 -13.51 13.89
N ILE A 383 9.55 -13.86 14.34
CA ILE A 383 9.35 -14.50 15.66
C ILE A 383 9.28 -16.02 15.56
N LYS A 384 8.65 -16.54 14.49
CA LYS A 384 8.37 -17.98 14.30
C LYS A 384 9.27 -18.63 13.25
N GLY A 385 9.94 -17.83 12.40
CA GLY A 385 10.73 -18.32 11.28
C GLY A 385 9.89 -18.83 10.09
N ARG A 386 8.58 -18.61 10.11
CA ARG A 386 7.66 -19.05 9.05
C ARG A 386 6.40 -18.20 9.03
N TYR A 387 5.72 -18.21 7.90
CA TYR A 387 4.35 -17.71 7.79
C TYR A 387 3.38 -18.68 8.48
N GLU A 388 2.44 -18.17 9.26
CA GLU A 388 1.40 -18.96 9.94
C GLU A 388 -0.02 -18.56 9.49
N THR A 389 -0.27 -17.26 9.32
CA THR A 389 -1.61 -16.76 8.98
C THR A 389 -1.87 -16.76 7.49
N LEU A 390 -0.92 -16.24 6.70
CA LEU A 390 -0.99 -16.16 5.24
C LEU A 390 0.34 -16.64 4.66
N ASP A 391 0.29 -17.49 3.65
CA ASP A 391 1.50 -17.89 2.93
C ASP A 391 1.85 -16.85 1.85
N LEU A 392 2.79 -15.99 2.17
CA LEU A 392 3.26 -14.92 1.27
C LEU A 392 4.67 -15.21 0.69
N ARG A 393 5.12 -16.48 0.67
CA ARG A 393 6.46 -16.84 0.16
C ARG A 393 6.69 -16.37 -1.27
N ARG A 394 5.66 -16.42 -2.11
CA ARG A 394 5.75 -15.97 -3.51
C ARG A 394 6.02 -14.46 -3.65
N LEU A 395 5.70 -13.66 -2.63
CA LEU A 395 6.07 -12.24 -2.59
C LEU A 395 7.50 -12.00 -2.10
N GLY A 396 8.28 -13.05 -1.86
CA GLY A 396 9.69 -12.99 -1.45
C GLY A 396 10.63 -12.48 -2.54
N TRP A 397 11.88 -12.23 -2.14
CA TRP A 397 12.94 -11.79 -3.04
C TRP A 397 13.30 -12.82 -4.12
N ASP A 398 13.08 -14.10 -3.85
CA ASP A 398 13.51 -15.19 -4.74
C ASP A 398 12.94 -15.01 -6.15
N ARG A 399 11.69 -14.54 -6.30
CA ARG A 399 11.10 -14.28 -7.61
C ARG A 399 11.85 -13.23 -8.46
N LEU A 400 12.55 -12.28 -7.79
CA LEU A 400 13.39 -11.29 -8.48
C LEU A 400 14.67 -11.93 -9.01
N VAL A 401 15.21 -12.91 -8.28
CA VAL A 401 16.42 -13.66 -8.70
C VAL A 401 16.08 -14.62 -9.83
N ASP A 402 14.95 -15.30 -9.73
CA ASP A 402 14.50 -16.31 -10.68
C ASP A 402 13.88 -15.68 -11.95
N GLY A 403 13.58 -14.39 -11.93
CA GLY A 403 12.96 -13.68 -13.05
C GLY A 403 11.50 -14.08 -13.28
N GLU A 404 10.78 -14.48 -12.23
CA GLU A 404 9.38 -14.93 -12.28
C GLU A 404 8.42 -13.87 -11.73
N PRO A 405 7.94 -12.93 -12.57
CA PRO A 405 7.07 -11.86 -12.10
C PRO A 405 5.69 -12.37 -11.67
N LEU A 406 5.17 -11.82 -10.58
CA LEU A 406 3.81 -12.00 -10.12
C LEU A 406 2.98 -10.78 -10.50
N GLN A 407 2.46 -10.74 -11.72
CA GLN A 407 1.65 -9.61 -12.18
C GLN A 407 0.17 -9.82 -11.90
N GLU A 408 -0.51 -8.76 -11.46
CA GLU A 408 -1.96 -8.69 -11.48
C GLU A 408 -2.48 -8.61 -12.92
N HIS A 409 -3.56 -9.30 -13.21
CA HIS A 409 -4.21 -9.31 -14.52
C HIS A 409 -5.60 -8.68 -14.43
N GLY A 410 -5.89 -7.73 -15.33
CA GLY A 410 -7.22 -7.10 -15.41
C GLY A 410 -7.58 -6.22 -14.21
N VAL A 411 -6.58 -5.78 -13.45
CA VAL A 411 -6.73 -4.92 -12.27
C VAL A 411 -5.85 -3.69 -12.47
N VAL A 412 -6.44 -2.51 -12.25
CA VAL A 412 -5.75 -1.20 -12.34
C VAL A 412 -5.14 -0.82 -11.00
#